data_2ef4afa9fc70f74487b4fb9dbe6408de
#
_entry.id   2ef4afa9fc70f74487b4fb9dbe6408de
#
_cell.length_a   1.000
_cell.length_b   1.000
_cell.length_c   1.000
_cell.angle_alpha   90.00
_cell.angle_beta   90.00
_cell.angle_gamma   90.00
#
_symmetry.space_group_name_H-M   'P 1'
#
loop_
_entity.id
_entity.type
_entity.pdbx_description
1 polymer ?
#
loop_
_entity_poly.entity_id
_entity_poly.type
_entity_poly.pdbx_seq_one_letter_code
_entity_poly.pdbx_strand_id
1 'polypeptide(L)'
;LSQNIGPKKDILEGWARAAKKAGLPLGISFHADHAWTWFEPSQRYDLKGDKKGVYYDGNLTKEDGKGKWWEGLDPQMLYQQNHPMSQGSWDNGRIHAQWGWDNGACPPSKEFVTNFFDRTIDAINRYNPDLIYFDVTVLPFYPISDCGLKIATHLYNKNPRGVVFGKILNDDHK
;
A
#
# COMPACT_ATOMS: atom_id res chain seq x y z
N LEU A 1 13.83 1.80 -6.52
CA LEU A 1 14.02 0.86 -5.40
C LEU A 1 14.75 -0.41 -5.83
N SER A 2 14.31 -1.08 -6.91
CA SER A 2 14.88 -2.32 -7.41
C SER A 2 16.37 -2.22 -7.81
N GLN A 3 16.86 -1.02 -8.12
CA GLN A 3 18.24 -0.81 -8.55
C GLN A 3 19.22 -0.60 -7.38
N ASN A 4 18.72 -0.17 -6.22
CA ASN A 4 19.56 0.28 -5.11
C ASN A 4 19.56 -0.66 -3.91
N ILE A 5 18.50 -1.44 -3.72
CA ILE A 5 18.28 -2.26 -2.53
C ILE A 5 17.94 -3.70 -2.93
N GLY A 6 18.34 -4.64 -2.09
CA GLY A 6 18.07 -6.05 -2.30
C GLY A 6 18.84 -6.63 -3.49
N PRO A 7 18.21 -7.44 -4.34
CA PRO A 7 18.89 -8.13 -5.45
C PRO A 7 19.30 -7.20 -6.60
N LYS A 8 19.03 -5.89 -6.50
CA LYS A 8 19.31 -4.87 -7.53
C LYS A 8 18.78 -5.23 -8.92
N LYS A 9 17.63 -5.90 -8.94
CA LYS A 9 16.93 -6.36 -10.14
C LYS A 9 15.45 -6.02 -10.05
N ASP A 10 14.83 -5.81 -11.20
CA ASP A 10 13.39 -5.76 -11.30
C ASP A 10 12.83 -7.20 -11.22
N ILE A 11 12.40 -7.57 -10.02
CA ILE A 11 11.89 -8.94 -9.75
C ILE A 11 10.58 -9.17 -10.50
N LEU A 12 9.71 -8.15 -10.54
CA LEU A 12 8.41 -8.27 -11.18
C LEU A 12 8.56 -8.43 -12.71
N GLU A 13 9.52 -7.73 -13.32
CA GLU A 13 9.87 -7.94 -14.72
C GLU A 13 10.32 -9.39 -14.98
N GLY A 14 11.14 -9.94 -14.08
CA GLY A 14 11.58 -11.34 -14.16
C GLY A 14 10.41 -12.32 -14.18
N TRP A 15 9.45 -12.13 -13.28
CA TRP A 15 8.23 -12.94 -13.21
C TRP A 15 7.34 -12.75 -14.44
N ALA A 16 7.14 -11.51 -14.89
CA ALA A 16 6.34 -11.21 -16.09
C ALA A 16 6.90 -11.88 -17.34
N ARG A 17 8.21 -11.84 -17.52
CA ARG A 17 8.88 -12.55 -18.63
C ARG A 17 8.74 -14.08 -18.53
N ALA A 18 8.86 -14.63 -17.32
CA ALA A 18 8.73 -16.07 -17.11
C ALA A 18 7.30 -16.54 -17.40
N ALA A 19 6.30 -15.85 -16.90
CA ALA A 19 4.88 -16.13 -17.18
C ALA A 19 4.60 -16.10 -18.70
N LYS A 20 5.01 -15.02 -19.36
CA LYS A 20 4.85 -14.88 -20.82
C LYS A 20 5.53 -16.02 -21.59
N LYS A 21 6.76 -16.39 -21.20
CA LYS A 21 7.48 -17.52 -21.85
C LYS A 21 6.77 -18.85 -21.65
N ALA A 22 6.13 -19.04 -20.50
CA ALA A 22 5.37 -20.24 -20.17
C ALA A 22 3.94 -20.24 -20.71
N GLY A 23 3.48 -19.17 -21.36
CA GLY A 23 2.09 -19.03 -21.83
C GLY A 23 1.07 -18.88 -20.68
N LEU A 24 1.52 -18.44 -19.50
CA LEU A 24 0.69 -18.26 -18.32
C LEU A 24 0.21 -16.80 -18.21
N PRO A 25 -1.03 -16.57 -17.74
CA PRO A 25 -1.48 -15.23 -17.40
C PRO A 25 -0.68 -14.67 -16.20
N LEU A 26 -0.53 -13.34 -16.17
CA LEU A 26 0.14 -12.63 -15.10
C LEU A 26 -0.87 -11.94 -14.19
N GLY A 27 -0.88 -12.28 -12.90
CA GLY A 27 -1.60 -11.54 -11.87
C GLY A 27 -0.64 -10.73 -11.01
N ILE A 28 -1.02 -9.50 -10.66
CA ILE A 28 -0.28 -8.64 -9.74
C ILE A 28 -1.17 -8.23 -8.57
N SER A 29 -0.69 -8.44 -7.34
CA SER A 29 -1.36 -8.03 -6.11
C SER A 29 -0.79 -6.73 -5.57
N PHE A 30 -1.69 -5.83 -5.15
CA PHE A 30 -1.34 -4.53 -4.56
C PHE A 30 -1.89 -4.45 -3.14
N HIS A 31 -1.01 -4.12 -2.19
CA HIS A 31 -1.32 -4.01 -0.77
C HIS A 31 -0.96 -2.65 -0.18
N ALA A 32 -0.39 -1.76 -0.97
CA ALA A 32 0.21 -0.53 -0.47
C ALA A 32 -0.81 0.51 0.02
N ASP A 33 -2.05 0.44 -0.41
CA ASP A 33 -3.15 1.28 0.07
C ASP A 33 -3.43 1.09 1.57
N HIS A 34 -3.21 -0.12 2.07
CA HIS A 34 -3.34 -0.42 3.49
C HIS A 34 -2.23 0.14 4.35
N ALA A 35 -1.06 0.42 3.80
CA ALA A 35 0.09 0.85 4.58
C ALA A 35 -0.23 2.10 5.42
N TRP A 36 -1.13 2.95 4.94
CA TRP A 36 -1.54 4.17 5.65
C TRP A 36 -2.11 3.90 7.04
N THR A 37 -3.09 3.04 7.14
CA THR A 37 -3.76 2.72 8.42
C THR A 37 -3.20 1.47 9.09
N TRP A 38 -2.74 0.49 8.31
CA TRP A 38 -2.24 -0.77 8.84
C TRP A 38 -1.03 -0.61 9.74
N PHE A 39 -0.14 0.31 9.39
CA PHE A 39 1.08 0.55 10.17
C PHE A 39 0.92 1.59 11.28
N GLU A 40 -0.25 2.17 11.50
CA GLU A 40 -0.50 3.10 12.61
C GLU A 40 -0.06 2.56 13.99
N PRO A 41 -0.18 1.26 14.31
CA PRO A 41 0.39 0.71 15.54
C PRO A 41 1.88 0.99 15.72
N SER A 42 2.63 1.18 14.64
CA SER A 42 4.05 1.51 14.70
C SER A 42 4.35 2.93 15.24
N GLN A 43 3.33 3.80 15.29
CA GLN A 43 3.45 5.13 15.89
C GLN A 43 3.29 5.12 17.42
N ARG A 44 3.03 3.96 18.01
CA ARG A 44 2.69 3.80 19.43
C ARG A 44 3.92 3.48 20.27
N TYR A 45 3.64 3.19 21.54
CA TYR A 45 4.61 2.73 22.53
C TYR A 45 3.95 1.71 23.46
N ASP A 46 4.75 0.98 24.20
CA ASP A 46 4.27 0.05 25.20
C ASP A 46 3.61 0.79 26.38
N LEU A 47 2.39 0.39 26.71
CA LEU A 47 1.64 0.94 27.84
C LEU A 47 2.07 0.32 29.19
N LYS A 48 2.73 -0.84 29.16
CA LYS A 48 3.15 -1.63 30.35
C LYS A 48 4.51 -2.28 30.11
N GLY A 49 5.11 -2.79 31.21
CA GLY A 49 6.40 -3.50 31.15
C GLY A 49 7.61 -2.58 31.15
N ASP A 50 8.78 -3.16 30.98
CA ASP A 50 10.10 -2.48 31.09
C ASP A 50 10.34 -1.45 29.99
N LYS A 51 9.62 -1.55 28.89
CA LYS A 51 9.70 -0.62 27.75
C LYS A 51 8.55 0.38 27.71
N LYS A 52 7.80 0.51 28.82
CA LYS A 52 6.68 1.46 28.91
C LYS A 52 7.11 2.87 28.48
N GLY A 53 6.37 3.45 27.55
CA GLY A 53 6.61 4.80 27.03
C GLY A 53 7.72 4.91 26.00
N VAL A 54 8.38 3.81 25.64
CA VAL A 54 9.37 3.80 24.55
C VAL A 54 8.61 3.64 23.22
N TYR A 55 8.72 4.66 22.36
CA TYR A 55 8.06 4.66 21.05
C TYR A 55 8.63 3.58 20.14
N TYR A 56 7.76 3.03 19.32
CA TYR A 56 8.13 2.16 18.19
C TYR A 56 8.69 2.99 17.03
N ASP A 57 9.10 2.33 15.97
CA ASP A 57 9.90 2.93 14.89
C ASP A 57 9.09 3.63 13.78
N GLY A 58 7.75 3.69 13.90
CA GLY A 58 6.89 4.20 12.82
C GLY A 58 7.11 5.67 12.45
N ASN A 59 7.53 6.49 13.41
CA ASN A 59 7.75 7.92 13.21
C ASN A 59 9.20 8.28 12.87
N LEU A 60 10.07 7.29 12.68
CA LEU A 60 11.46 7.55 12.29
C LEU A 60 11.51 8.30 10.95
N THR A 61 12.44 9.24 10.88
CA THR A 61 12.72 10.05 9.70
C THR A 61 14.09 9.72 9.12
N LYS A 62 14.41 10.29 7.99
CA LYS A 62 15.74 10.15 7.37
C LYS A 62 16.87 10.53 8.31
N GLU A 63 16.65 11.55 9.16
CA GLU A 63 17.65 12.08 10.09
C GLU A 63 18.03 11.05 11.17
N ASP A 64 17.06 10.21 11.58
CA ASP A 64 17.28 9.15 12.55
C ASP A 64 18.21 8.04 12.05
N GLY A 65 18.43 7.99 10.74
CA GLY A 65 19.32 7.05 10.08
C GLY A 65 20.80 7.39 10.14
N LYS A 66 21.17 8.58 10.60
CA LYS A 66 22.57 9.02 10.63
C LYS A 66 23.44 8.08 11.45
N GLY A 67 24.50 7.58 10.86
CA GLY A 67 25.40 6.60 11.48
C GLY A 67 24.84 5.17 11.54
N LYS A 68 23.68 4.88 10.97
CA LYS A 68 23.07 3.53 10.91
C LYS A 68 23.19 2.94 9.52
N TRP A 69 22.93 1.63 9.38
CA TRP A 69 23.00 0.91 8.11
C TRP A 69 22.02 1.44 7.05
N TRP A 70 20.99 2.15 7.44
CA TRP A 70 19.99 2.76 6.57
C TRP A 70 20.18 4.28 6.39
N GLU A 71 21.32 4.82 6.72
CA GLU A 71 21.65 6.24 6.50
C GLU A 71 21.38 6.66 5.06
N GLY A 72 20.73 7.81 4.91
CA GLY A 72 20.32 8.33 3.61
C GLY A 72 18.98 7.80 3.08
N LEU A 73 18.42 6.76 3.70
CA LEU A 73 17.06 6.28 3.40
C LEU A 73 16.04 7.00 4.28
N ASP A 74 14.85 7.23 3.73
CA ASP A 74 13.73 7.83 4.45
C ASP A 74 12.64 6.78 4.70
N PRO A 75 12.44 6.34 5.95
CA PRO A 75 11.37 5.41 6.30
C PRO A 75 9.98 5.92 5.93
N GLN A 76 9.77 7.23 5.95
CA GLN A 76 8.47 7.83 5.64
C GLN A 76 8.11 7.73 4.15
N MET A 77 9.10 7.61 3.25
CA MET A 77 8.82 7.31 1.84
C MET A 77 8.17 5.93 1.63
N LEU A 78 8.37 5.01 2.57
CA LEU A 78 7.83 3.66 2.47
C LEU A 78 6.49 3.51 3.20
N TYR A 79 6.39 4.04 4.42
CA TYR A 79 5.25 3.80 5.31
C TYR A 79 4.37 5.02 5.51
N GLN A 80 4.89 6.23 5.37
CA GLN A 80 4.21 7.52 5.54
C GLN A 80 3.41 7.59 6.86
N GLN A 81 4.04 7.24 7.97
CA GLN A 81 3.38 7.14 9.27
C GLN A 81 3.43 8.43 10.11
N ASN A 82 3.99 9.53 9.59
CA ASN A 82 3.92 10.85 10.23
C ASN A 82 2.58 11.54 9.91
N HIS A 83 1.49 10.91 10.33
CA HIS A 83 0.13 11.42 10.19
C HIS A 83 -0.70 11.16 11.46
N PRO A 84 -1.83 11.85 11.68
CA PRO A 84 -2.71 11.56 12.81
C PRO A 84 -3.22 10.11 12.75
N MET A 85 -3.28 9.45 13.91
CA MET A 85 -3.84 8.11 13.99
C MET A 85 -5.37 8.12 13.83
N SER A 86 -5.90 7.06 13.23
CA SER A 86 -7.34 6.83 13.12
C SER A 86 -8.00 6.75 14.50
N GLN A 87 -9.28 7.11 14.56
CA GLN A 87 -10.07 7.00 15.79
C GLN A 87 -10.06 5.55 16.31
N GLY A 88 -9.79 5.37 17.60
CA GLY A 88 -9.71 4.05 18.22
C GLY A 88 -8.46 3.23 17.85
N SER A 89 -7.49 3.84 17.19
CA SER A 89 -6.24 3.18 16.79
C SER A 89 -5.41 2.67 17.98
N TRP A 90 -5.62 3.20 19.19
CA TRP A 90 -4.99 2.71 20.41
C TRP A 90 -5.63 1.45 20.99
N ASP A 91 -6.82 1.08 20.53
CA ASP A 91 -7.54 -0.09 21.02
C ASP A 91 -7.06 -1.34 20.28
N ASN A 92 -6.45 -2.27 21.00
CA ASN A 92 -6.07 -3.57 20.45
C ASN A 92 -7.30 -4.28 19.88
N GLY A 93 -7.28 -4.65 18.62
CA GLY A 93 -8.34 -5.38 17.93
C GLY A 93 -9.23 -4.55 17.01
N ARG A 94 -9.11 -3.22 17.02
CA ARG A 94 -9.82 -2.36 16.06
C ARG A 94 -9.01 -1.99 14.80
N ILE A 95 -7.88 -2.61 14.58
CA ILE A 95 -7.05 -2.38 13.38
C ILE A 95 -7.87 -2.52 12.10
N HIS A 96 -8.84 -3.42 12.06
CA HIS A 96 -9.69 -3.64 10.89
C HIS A 96 -10.79 -2.58 10.69
N ALA A 97 -11.19 -1.84 11.73
CA ALA A 97 -12.12 -0.72 11.58
C ALA A 97 -11.50 0.48 10.85
N GLN A 98 -10.19 0.50 10.70
CA GLN A 98 -9.43 1.56 10.02
C GLN A 98 -9.54 1.50 8.50
N TRP A 99 -10.31 0.57 7.94
CA TRP A 99 -10.53 0.44 6.50
C TRP A 99 -11.79 1.14 6.01
N GLY A 100 -12.64 1.55 6.94
CA GLY A 100 -13.80 2.36 6.61
C GLY A 100 -13.41 3.84 6.63
N TRP A 101 -13.17 4.43 5.48
CA TRP A 101 -12.84 5.85 5.36
C TRP A 101 -13.93 6.77 5.92
N ASP A 102 -15.14 6.28 6.01
CA ASP A 102 -16.33 6.91 6.61
C ASP A 102 -16.52 6.53 8.09
N ASN A 103 -15.69 5.65 8.64
CA ASN A 103 -15.85 5.09 9.99
C ASN A 103 -14.63 5.37 10.90
N GLY A 104 -14.09 6.58 10.83
CA GLY A 104 -13.05 7.06 11.73
C GLY A 104 -11.61 6.72 11.31
N ALA A 105 -11.40 6.11 10.15
CA ALA A 105 -10.07 5.99 9.58
C ALA A 105 -9.50 7.38 9.26
N CYS A 106 -8.23 7.61 9.60
CA CYS A 106 -7.54 8.83 9.19
C CYS A 106 -7.43 8.85 7.66
N PRO A 107 -7.99 9.87 6.97
CA PRO A 107 -7.92 9.93 5.52
C PRO A 107 -6.46 10.03 5.04
N PRO A 108 -6.08 9.29 4.00
CA PRO A 108 -4.73 9.38 3.45
C PRO A 108 -4.47 10.75 2.82
N SER A 109 -3.22 11.16 2.84
CA SER A 109 -2.81 12.37 2.16
C SER A 109 -2.97 12.23 0.65
N LYS A 110 -3.16 13.35 -0.03
CA LYS A 110 -3.21 13.37 -1.50
C LYS A 110 -1.92 12.80 -2.11
N GLU A 111 -0.78 13.06 -1.50
CA GLU A 111 0.50 12.53 -1.93
C GLU A 111 0.55 11.01 -1.84
N PHE A 112 0.07 10.43 -0.73
CA PHE A 112 0.01 8.98 -0.55
C PHE A 112 -0.86 8.32 -1.62
N VAL A 113 -2.05 8.86 -1.86
CA VAL A 113 -2.97 8.37 -2.91
C VAL A 113 -2.34 8.49 -4.30
N THR A 114 -1.70 9.61 -4.60
CA THR A 114 -1.01 9.83 -5.88
C THR A 114 0.14 8.83 -6.07
N ASN A 115 0.97 8.63 -5.05
CA ASN A 115 2.06 7.66 -5.10
C ASN A 115 1.56 6.23 -5.32
N PHE A 116 0.46 5.85 -4.68
CA PHE A 116 -0.18 4.55 -4.92
C PHE A 116 -0.66 4.42 -6.36
N PHE A 117 -1.37 5.44 -6.86
CA PHE A 117 -1.86 5.50 -8.23
C PHE A 117 -0.73 5.35 -9.24
N ASP A 118 0.30 6.21 -9.15
CA ASP A 118 1.41 6.24 -10.11
C ASP A 118 2.17 4.91 -10.14
N ARG A 119 2.42 4.30 -8.98
CA ARG A 119 3.09 2.99 -8.88
C ARG A 119 2.25 1.87 -9.49
N THR A 120 0.94 1.91 -9.31
CA THR A 120 0.02 0.92 -9.87
C THR A 120 -0.05 1.06 -11.40
N ILE A 121 -0.18 2.29 -11.88
CA ILE A 121 -0.16 2.60 -13.33
C ILE A 121 1.17 2.21 -13.97
N ASP A 122 2.30 2.51 -13.31
CA ASP A 122 3.62 2.09 -13.80
C ASP A 122 3.71 0.56 -13.94
N ALA A 123 3.24 -0.19 -12.95
CA ALA A 123 3.22 -1.64 -13.01
C ALA A 123 2.32 -2.18 -14.13
N ILE A 124 1.12 -1.63 -14.31
CA ILE A 124 0.23 -1.99 -15.43
C ILE A 124 0.92 -1.69 -16.77
N ASN A 125 1.57 -0.54 -16.88
CA ASN A 125 2.22 -0.12 -18.11
C ASN A 125 3.42 -0.99 -18.48
N ARG A 126 4.24 -1.36 -17.52
CA ARG A 126 5.45 -2.15 -17.74
C ARG A 126 5.18 -3.62 -17.99
N TYR A 127 4.29 -4.21 -17.20
CA TYR A 127 4.16 -5.66 -17.16
C TYR A 127 2.93 -6.19 -17.85
N ASN A 128 1.97 -5.30 -18.18
CA ASN A 128 0.71 -5.64 -18.87
C ASN A 128 0.02 -6.86 -18.25
N PRO A 129 -0.39 -6.79 -16.96
CA PRO A 129 -0.99 -7.92 -16.28
C PRO A 129 -2.37 -8.27 -16.85
N ASP A 130 -2.73 -9.54 -16.74
CA ASP A 130 -4.06 -10.04 -17.06
C ASP A 130 -5.04 -9.88 -15.89
N LEU A 131 -4.49 -9.79 -14.66
CA LEU A 131 -5.26 -9.59 -13.44
C LEU A 131 -4.53 -8.64 -12.51
N ILE A 132 -5.26 -7.68 -11.93
CA ILE A 132 -4.83 -6.93 -10.75
C ILE A 132 -5.73 -7.27 -9.58
N TYR A 133 -5.10 -7.46 -8.40
CA TYR A 133 -5.76 -7.79 -7.16
C TYR A 133 -5.47 -6.75 -6.11
N PHE A 134 -6.53 -6.20 -5.52
CA PHE A 134 -6.42 -5.34 -4.34
C PHE A 134 -6.87 -6.12 -3.11
N ASP A 135 -6.00 -6.24 -2.12
CA ASP A 135 -6.26 -7.09 -0.93
C ASP A 135 -7.22 -6.43 0.07
N VAL A 136 -7.98 -5.44 -0.35
CA VAL A 136 -9.03 -4.77 0.44
C VAL A 136 -10.34 -4.76 -0.32
N THR A 137 -10.45 -3.80 -1.20
CA THR A 137 -11.63 -3.57 -2.02
C THR A 137 -11.24 -3.48 -3.48
N VAL A 138 -12.20 -3.65 -4.36
CA VAL A 138 -11.99 -3.49 -5.81
C VAL A 138 -11.61 -2.04 -6.18
N LEU A 139 -12.02 -1.09 -5.34
CA LEU A 139 -11.79 0.34 -5.54
C LEU A 139 -10.98 0.94 -4.38
N PRO A 140 -9.64 0.85 -4.40
CA PRO A 140 -8.79 1.46 -3.39
C PRO A 140 -9.16 2.91 -3.12
N PHE A 141 -9.22 3.28 -1.84
CA PHE A 141 -9.58 4.61 -1.32
C PHE A 141 -11.01 5.09 -1.61
N TYR A 142 -11.89 4.25 -2.13
CA TYR A 142 -13.30 4.62 -2.26
C TYR A 142 -13.96 4.71 -0.87
N PRO A 143 -14.86 5.68 -0.58
CA PRO A 143 -15.39 6.71 -1.49
C PRO A 143 -14.61 8.03 -1.50
N ILE A 144 -13.52 8.16 -0.75
CA ILE A 144 -12.78 9.41 -0.58
C ILE A 144 -11.91 9.78 -1.79
N SER A 145 -11.69 8.84 -2.71
CA SER A 145 -10.94 9.06 -3.94
C SER A 145 -11.45 8.17 -5.07
N ASP A 146 -11.38 8.67 -6.29
CA ASP A 146 -11.65 7.93 -7.52
C ASP A 146 -10.43 7.15 -8.05
N CYS A 147 -9.38 7.03 -7.25
CA CYS A 147 -8.12 6.38 -7.60
C CYS A 147 -8.35 4.96 -8.15
N GLY A 148 -9.14 4.13 -7.44
CA GLY A 148 -9.45 2.77 -7.87
C GLY A 148 -10.20 2.72 -9.20
N LEU A 149 -11.16 3.62 -9.43
CA LEU A 149 -11.88 3.74 -10.70
C LEU A 149 -10.94 4.09 -11.85
N LYS A 150 -10.04 5.04 -11.64
CA LYS A 150 -9.05 5.44 -12.64
C LYS A 150 -8.08 4.31 -12.99
N ILE A 151 -7.66 3.54 -11.99
CA ILE A 151 -6.80 2.36 -12.21
C ILE A 151 -7.55 1.31 -13.03
N ALA A 152 -8.78 0.97 -12.65
CA ALA A 152 -9.61 0.02 -13.38
C ALA A 152 -9.83 0.46 -14.83
N THR A 153 -10.18 1.73 -15.03
CA THR A 153 -10.33 2.32 -16.36
C THR A 153 -9.06 2.18 -17.20
N HIS A 154 -7.90 2.48 -16.60
CA HIS A 154 -6.61 2.36 -17.30
C HIS A 154 -6.31 0.91 -17.68
N LEU A 155 -6.54 -0.05 -16.77
CA LEU A 155 -6.35 -1.46 -17.07
C LEU A 155 -7.23 -1.90 -18.24
N TYR A 156 -8.53 -1.63 -18.20
CA TYR A 156 -9.47 -2.06 -19.24
C TYR A 156 -9.22 -1.41 -20.59
N ASN A 157 -8.78 -0.14 -20.60
CA ASN A 157 -8.37 0.52 -21.84
C ASN A 157 -7.13 -0.12 -22.46
N LYS A 158 -6.22 -0.63 -21.64
CA LYS A 158 -4.99 -1.27 -22.09
C LYS A 158 -5.16 -2.75 -22.38
N ASN A 159 -5.91 -3.45 -21.56
CA ASN A 159 -6.25 -4.87 -21.71
C ASN A 159 -7.75 -5.08 -21.47
N PRO A 160 -8.59 -5.05 -22.52
CA PRO A 160 -10.04 -5.23 -22.38
C PRO A 160 -10.47 -6.59 -21.80
N ARG A 161 -9.57 -7.57 -21.76
CA ARG A 161 -9.78 -8.89 -21.13
C ARG A 161 -9.21 -8.97 -19.73
N GLY A 162 -8.58 -7.90 -19.26
CA GLY A 162 -8.04 -7.82 -17.91
C GLY A 162 -9.13 -7.97 -16.85
N VAL A 163 -8.72 -8.37 -15.65
CA VAL A 163 -9.61 -8.54 -14.50
C VAL A 163 -9.13 -7.69 -13.35
N VAL A 164 -10.05 -6.92 -12.77
CA VAL A 164 -9.84 -6.27 -11.46
C VAL A 164 -10.55 -7.12 -10.41
N PHE A 165 -9.83 -7.53 -9.39
CA PHE A 165 -10.36 -8.36 -8.31
C PHE A 165 -10.01 -7.75 -6.95
N GLY A 166 -10.93 -7.81 -6.00
CA GLY A 166 -10.77 -7.35 -4.63
C GLY A 166 -11.24 -8.39 -3.63
N LYS A 167 -10.72 -8.30 -2.40
CA LYS A 167 -10.98 -9.29 -1.36
C LYS A 167 -12.36 -9.11 -0.72
N ILE A 168 -12.81 -7.87 -0.57
CA ILE A 168 -14.07 -7.54 0.08
C ILE A 168 -14.89 -6.65 -0.85
N LEU A 169 -16.10 -7.10 -1.16
CA LEU A 169 -17.17 -6.27 -1.69
C LEU A 169 -18.18 -6.11 -0.57
N ASN A 170 -18.22 -4.95 0.05
CA ASN A 170 -19.34 -4.60 0.92
C ASN A 170 -20.59 -4.36 0.06
N ASP A 171 -21.79 -4.51 0.66
CA ASP A 171 -23.04 -4.33 -0.07
C ASP A 171 -23.17 -2.93 -0.70
N ASP A 172 -22.51 -1.94 -0.13
CA ASP A 172 -22.46 -0.55 -0.61
C ASP A 172 -21.58 -0.36 -1.87
N HIS A 173 -20.90 -1.40 -2.31
CA HIS A 173 -19.97 -1.38 -3.47
C HIS A 173 -20.44 -2.28 -4.63
N LYS A 174 -21.68 -2.73 -4.58
CA LYS A 174 -22.30 -3.53 -5.65
C LYS A 174 -22.94 -2.66 -6.71
#